data_71a3dd2e897deada8c5009a81d8118de
#
_entry.id   71a3dd2e897deada8c5009a81d8118de
#
_cell.length_a   1.000
_cell.length_b   1.000
_cell.length_c   1.000
_cell.angle_alpha   90.00
_cell.angle_beta   90.00
_cell.angle_gamma   90.00
#
_symmetry.space_group_name_H-M   'P 1'
#
loop_
_entity.id
_entity.type
_entity.pdbx_description
1 polymer ?
#
loop_
_entity_poly.entity_id
_entity_poly.type
_entity_poly.pdbx_seq_one_letter_code
_entity_poly.pdbx_strand_id
1 'polypeptide(L)'
;MEFSPPPRRPPNVTLLPMINVVFLLLVFFLLAAKIAPPEPFATDPPEARAAEEAAGEFTLFLGPDGQLGFQETTGDAATVLPALASARAAFCDRADCTAVPPRLSLRADRAAPAEALAALLPQLGALGFARVDLIATGS
;
A
#
# COMPACT_ATOMS: atom_id res chain seq x y z
N MET A 1 -79.97 -5.62 10.40
CA MET A 1 -78.83 -5.93 9.64
C MET A 1 -77.66 -5.10 10.09
N GLU A 2 -76.73 -5.70 10.74
CA GLU A 2 -75.53 -5.01 11.14
C GLU A 2 -74.48 -5.20 10.07
N PHE A 3 -74.02 -4.12 9.50
CA PHE A 3 -72.88 -4.13 8.61
C PHE A 3 -71.63 -3.85 9.41
N SER A 4 -70.96 -4.90 9.77
CA SER A 4 -69.63 -4.74 10.33
C SER A 4 -68.67 -4.36 9.21
N PRO A 5 -67.92 -3.23 9.32
CA PRO A 5 -66.91 -2.93 8.35
C PRO A 5 -65.86 -4.04 8.38
N PRO A 6 -65.30 -4.46 7.22
CA PRO A 6 -64.27 -5.48 7.20
C PRO A 6 -63.08 -5.03 8.05
N PRO A 7 -62.50 -5.94 8.80
CA PRO A 7 -61.34 -5.58 9.62
C PRO A 7 -60.27 -5.03 8.72
N ARG A 8 -59.83 -3.82 9.02
CA ARG A 8 -58.68 -3.24 8.32
C ARG A 8 -57.47 -4.06 8.67
N ARG A 9 -56.87 -4.62 7.65
CA ARG A 9 -55.55 -5.25 7.85
C ARG A 9 -54.58 -4.20 8.31
N PRO A 10 -53.87 -4.41 9.40
CA PRO A 10 -52.75 -3.52 9.73
C PRO A 10 -51.76 -3.52 8.57
N PRO A 11 -51.25 -2.35 8.15
CA PRO A 11 -50.32 -2.30 7.07
C PRO A 11 -49.02 -3.01 7.45
N ASN A 12 -48.86 -4.25 6.99
CA ASN A 12 -47.61 -4.97 7.14
C ASN A 12 -46.53 -4.41 6.17
N VAL A 13 -46.90 -3.42 5.39
CA VAL A 13 -46.07 -2.87 4.32
C VAL A 13 -44.92 -2.01 4.86
N THR A 14 -45.00 -1.59 6.14
CA THR A 14 -43.98 -0.71 6.74
C THR A 14 -42.71 -1.41 7.13
N LEU A 15 -42.71 -2.74 7.30
CA LEU A 15 -41.52 -3.49 7.67
C LEU A 15 -40.62 -3.80 6.46
N LEU A 16 -41.23 -4.12 5.32
CA LEU A 16 -40.46 -4.43 4.11
C LEU A 16 -39.62 -3.27 3.60
N PRO A 17 -40.18 -2.02 3.48
CA PRO A 17 -39.35 -0.88 3.10
C PRO A 17 -38.25 -0.57 4.11
N MET A 18 -38.52 -0.75 5.40
CA MET A 18 -37.49 -0.52 6.43
C MET A 18 -36.37 -1.52 6.35
N ILE A 19 -36.70 -2.79 6.14
CA ILE A 19 -35.68 -3.85 5.93
C ILE A 19 -34.86 -3.54 4.70
N ASN A 20 -35.49 -3.11 3.61
CA ASN A 20 -34.78 -2.75 2.39
C ASN A 20 -33.83 -1.58 2.61
N VAL A 21 -34.25 -0.53 3.32
CA VAL A 21 -33.40 0.62 3.62
C VAL A 21 -32.20 0.21 4.48
N VAL A 22 -32.44 -0.58 5.53
CA VAL A 22 -31.37 -1.08 6.39
C VAL A 22 -30.40 -1.95 5.60
N PHE A 23 -30.90 -2.82 4.73
CA PHE A 23 -30.08 -3.66 3.89
C PHE A 23 -29.22 -2.84 2.94
N LEU A 24 -29.80 -1.82 2.30
CA LEU A 24 -29.07 -0.94 1.41
C LEU A 24 -27.98 -0.15 2.15
N LEU A 25 -28.28 0.32 3.37
CA LEU A 25 -27.29 0.98 4.19
C LEU A 25 -26.15 0.05 4.57
N LEU A 26 -26.45 -1.19 4.93
CA LEU A 26 -25.43 -2.18 5.25
C LEU A 26 -24.54 -2.47 4.04
N VAL A 27 -25.15 -2.65 2.87
CA VAL A 27 -24.40 -2.87 1.63
C VAL A 27 -23.55 -1.65 1.28
N PHE A 28 -24.10 -0.46 1.44
CA PHE A 28 -23.38 0.78 1.19
C PHE A 28 -22.18 0.92 2.12
N PHE A 29 -22.35 0.69 3.42
CA PHE A 29 -21.24 0.75 4.37
C PHE A 29 -20.20 -0.33 4.09
N LEU A 30 -20.63 -1.51 3.68
CA LEU A 30 -19.71 -2.59 3.33
C LEU A 30 -18.87 -2.23 2.12
N LEU A 31 -19.48 -1.62 1.10
CA LEU A 31 -18.77 -1.16 -0.10
C LEU A 31 -17.88 0.04 0.22
N ALA A 32 -18.35 0.98 1.01
CA ALA A 32 -17.57 2.14 1.42
C ALA A 32 -16.33 1.73 2.22
N ALA A 33 -16.44 0.69 3.04
CA ALA A 33 -15.30 0.17 3.78
C ALA A 33 -14.21 -0.40 2.88
N LYS A 34 -14.59 -0.89 1.70
CA LYS A 34 -13.62 -1.42 0.73
C LYS A 34 -12.96 -0.33 -0.12
N ILE A 35 -13.56 0.85 -0.16
CA ILE A 35 -13.05 1.98 -0.94
C ILE A 35 -12.10 2.85 -0.12
N ALA A 36 -11.90 2.53 1.15
CA ALA A 36 -10.88 3.20 1.93
C ALA A 36 -9.55 3.11 1.18
N PRO A 37 -8.96 4.24 0.73
CA PRO A 37 -7.72 4.19 -0.01
C PRO A 37 -6.69 3.50 0.87
N PRO A 38 -5.90 2.56 0.32
CA PRO A 38 -4.78 2.03 1.06
C PRO A 38 -3.92 3.21 1.48
N GLU A 39 -3.55 3.26 2.73
CA GLU A 39 -2.65 4.29 3.21
C GLU A 39 -1.47 4.38 2.25
N PRO A 40 -1.11 5.58 1.78
CA PRO A 40 -0.03 5.74 0.82
C PRO A 40 1.31 5.18 1.33
N PHE A 41 1.39 4.95 2.62
CA PHE A 41 2.48 4.21 3.22
C PHE A 41 1.87 2.98 3.87
N ALA A 42 1.90 1.87 3.14
CA ALA A 42 1.61 0.59 3.76
C ALA A 42 2.63 0.43 4.89
N THR A 43 2.18 0.68 6.09
CA THR A 43 3.00 0.41 7.27
C THR A 43 3.03 -1.08 7.45
N ASP A 44 3.92 -1.74 6.73
CA ASP A 44 4.26 -3.10 7.08
C ASP A 44 4.76 -3.08 8.53
N PRO A 45 4.31 -4.02 9.36
CA PRO A 45 4.82 -4.09 10.72
C PRO A 45 6.35 -4.11 10.72
N PRO A 46 7.00 -3.44 11.64
CA PRO A 46 8.46 -3.42 11.67
C PRO A 46 9.09 -4.81 11.66
N GLU A 47 8.40 -5.80 12.21
CA GLU A 47 8.83 -7.19 12.22
C GLU A 47 8.86 -7.81 10.82
N ALA A 48 7.84 -7.49 9.99
CA ALA A 48 7.80 -7.97 8.61
C ALA A 48 8.91 -7.33 7.77
N ARG A 49 9.19 -6.05 7.97
CA ARG A 49 10.29 -5.37 7.29
C ARG A 49 11.64 -5.96 7.68
N ALA A 50 11.84 -6.22 8.96
CA ALA A 50 13.07 -6.83 9.43
C ALA A 50 13.28 -8.21 8.83
N ALA A 51 12.22 -8.99 8.70
CA ALA A 51 12.27 -10.30 8.07
C ALA A 51 12.61 -10.21 6.58
N GLU A 52 12.00 -9.26 5.86
CA GLU A 52 12.28 -9.03 4.45
C GLU A 52 13.72 -8.60 4.23
N GLU A 53 14.22 -7.66 5.03
CA GLU A 53 15.59 -7.20 4.94
C GLU A 53 16.59 -8.30 5.30
N ALA A 54 16.27 -9.12 6.27
CA ALA A 54 17.08 -10.28 6.63
C ALA A 54 17.15 -11.29 5.48
N ALA A 55 16.10 -11.37 4.67
CA ALA A 55 16.06 -12.21 3.47
C ALA A 55 16.69 -11.55 2.24
N GLY A 56 17.19 -10.33 2.35
CA GLY A 56 17.80 -9.59 1.25
C GLY A 56 16.79 -8.87 0.36
N GLU A 57 15.59 -8.62 0.87
CA GLU A 57 14.56 -7.88 0.16
C GLU A 57 14.41 -6.50 0.79
N PHE A 58 14.64 -5.47 -0.02
CA PHE A 58 14.55 -4.08 0.40
C PHE A 58 13.43 -3.38 -0.36
N THR A 59 12.77 -2.44 0.27
CA THR A 59 11.70 -1.67 -0.34
C THR A 59 12.04 -0.20 -0.27
N LEU A 60 12.03 0.46 -1.42
CA LEU A 60 12.22 1.90 -1.56
C LEU A 60 10.92 2.51 -2.10
N PHE A 61 10.50 3.62 -1.52
CA PHE A 61 9.29 4.33 -1.93
C PHE A 61 9.65 5.59 -2.68
N LEU A 62 8.98 5.83 -3.81
CA LEU A 62 9.07 7.09 -4.56
C LEU A 62 7.69 7.75 -4.52
N GLY A 63 7.62 8.90 -3.88
CA GLY A 63 6.39 9.65 -3.70
C GLY A 63 6.02 10.50 -4.91
N PRO A 64 4.80 11.07 -4.91
CA PRO A 64 4.32 11.89 -6.01
C PRO A 64 5.14 13.16 -6.25
N ASP A 65 5.84 13.63 -5.23
CA ASP A 65 6.72 14.83 -5.31
C ASP A 65 8.15 14.49 -5.72
N GLY A 66 8.43 13.23 -6.00
CA GLY A 66 9.79 12.77 -6.26
C GLY A 66 10.62 12.51 -5.01
N GLN A 67 10.02 12.60 -3.84
CA GLN A 67 10.68 12.27 -2.59
C GLN A 67 10.83 10.77 -2.44
N LEU A 68 11.94 10.36 -1.86
CA LEU A 68 12.23 8.97 -1.57
C LEU A 68 11.95 8.65 -0.11
N GLY A 69 11.61 7.40 0.15
CA GLY A 69 11.44 6.90 1.50
C GLY A 69 12.04 5.51 1.62
N PHE A 70 12.86 5.32 2.63
CA PHE A 70 13.42 4.02 2.98
C PHE A 70 13.41 3.88 4.49
N GLN A 71 12.68 2.89 4.99
CA GLN A 71 12.42 2.73 6.42
C GLN A 71 11.82 4.02 7.00
N GLU A 72 12.47 4.63 7.98
CA GLU A 72 12.01 5.87 8.59
C GLU A 72 12.66 7.11 7.95
N THR A 73 13.56 6.92 7.01
CA THR A 73 14.28 8.00 6.34
C THR A 73 13.52 8.46 5.11
N THR A 74 13.19 9.72 5.04
CA THR A 74 12.53 10.34 3.89
C THR A 74 13.31 11.56 3.45
N GLY A 75 13.23 11.87 2.18
CA GLY A 75 13.90 13.04 1.61
C GLY A 75 14.30 12.84 0.17
N ASP A 76 15.36 13.53 -0.22
CA ASP A 76 15.91 13.40 -1.57
C ASP A 76 16.85 12.18 -1.69
N ALA A 77 17.36 11.94 -2.88
CA ALA A 77 18.26 10.82 -3.12
C ALA A 77 19.54 10.92 -2.29
N ALA A 78 20.06 12.13 -2.09
CA ALA A 78 21.27 12.33 -1.31
C ALA A 78 21.10 11.96 0.17
N THR A 79 19.88 12.01 0.67
CA THR A 79 19.55 11.66 2.06
C THR A 79 19.19 10.18 2.20
N VAL A 80 18.40 9.65 1.29
CA VAL A 80 17.82 8.30 1.40
C VAL A 80 18.74 7.21 0.88
N LEU A 81 19.42 7.45 -0.24
CA LEU A 81 20.27 6.42 -0.83
C LEU A 81 21.44 5.97 0.06
N PRO A 82 22.07 6.85 0.85
CA PRO A 82 23.08 6.38 1.82
C PRO A 82 22.51 5.42 2.86
N ALA A 83 21.28 5.64 3.31
CA ALA A 83 20.62 4.74 4.26
C ALA A 83 20.34 3.38 3.64
N LEU A 84 19.92 3.36 2.38
CA LEU A 84 19.72 2.12 1.63
C LEU A 84 21.04 1.39 1.41
N ALA A 85 22.08 2.11 1.05
CA ALA A 85 23.41 1.55 0.86
C ALA A 85 23.96 0.92 2.14
N SER A 86 23.75 1.58 3.29
CA SER A 86 24.14 1.06 4.58
C SER A 86 23.41 -0.22 4.95
N ALA A 87 22.11 -0.27 4.67
CA ALA A 87 21.32 -1.46 4.93
C ALA A 87 21.75 -2.64 4.06
N ARG A 88 22.05 -2.36 2.80
CA ARG A 88 22.58 -3.38 1.89
C ARG A 88 23.95 -3.91 2.35
N ALA A 89 24.84 -3.01 2.73
CA ALA A 89 26.16 -3.39 3.24
C ALA A 89 26.05 -4.25 4.51
N ALA A 90 25.16 -3.90 5.42
CA ALA A 90 24.92 -4.68 6.62
C ALA A 90 24.39 -6.08 6.29
N PHE A 91 23.52 -6.21 5.30
CA PHE A 91 23.07 -7.50 4.80
C PHE A 91 24.21 -8.32 4.22
N CYS A 92 25.05 -7.71 3.38
CA CYS A 92 26.17 -8.40 2.74
C CYS A 92 27.27 -8.81 3.72
N ASP A 93 27.34 -8.17 4.90
CA ASP A 93 28.23 -8.59 5.98
C ASP A 93 27.77 -9.88 6.66
N ARG A 94 26.47 -10.16 6.61
CA ARG A 94 25.87 -11.34 7.26
C ARG A 94 25.52 -12.45 6.31
N ALA A 95 25.42 -12.15 5.03
CA ALA A 95 25.01 -13.11 4.01
C ALA A 95 25.91 -13.00 2.79
N ASP A 96 25.94 -14.04 1.98
CA ASP A 96 26.71 -14.06 0.74
C ASP A 96 25.90 -13.39 -0.38
N CYS A 97 26.19 -12.12 -0.63
CA CYS A 97 25.55 -11.34 -1.68
C CYS A 97 25.91 -11.80 -3.09
N THR A 98 26.96 -12.59 -3.25
CA THR A 98 27.31 -13.16 -4.55
C THR A 98 26.48 -14.38 -4.87
N ALA A 99 26.13 -15.18 -3.85
CA ALA A 99 25.26 -16.34 -4.02
C ALA A 99 23.79 -15.93 -4.09
N VAL A 100 23.37 -15.01 -3.22
CA VAL A 100 22.00 -14.50 -3.18
C VAL A 100 22.07 -12.98 -3.21
N PRO A 101 22.03 -12.37 -4.40
CA PRO A 101 22.10 -10.91 -4.50
C PRO A 101 20.85 -10.28 -3.89
N PRO A 102 21.02 -9.14 -3.19
CA PRO A 102 19.88 -8.44 -2.60
C PRO A 102 18.95 -7.91 -3.69
N ARG A 103 17.65 -7.97 -3.41
CA ARG A 103 16.60 -7.50 -4.30
C ARG A 103 16.04 -6.18 -3.78
N LEU A 104 15.69 -5.31 -4.70
CA LEU A 104 15.05 -4.05 -4.38
C LEU A 104 13.68 -3.97 -5.05
N SER A 105 12.66 -3.70 -4.25
CA SER A 105 11.33 -3.37 -4.74
C SER A 105 11.20 -1.85 -4.70
N LEU A 106 11.03 -1.24 -5.85
CA LEU A 106 10.78 0.20 -5.95
C LEU A 106 9.28 0.42 -6.11
N ARG A 107 8.65 0.95 -5.07
CA ARG A 107 7.25 1.32 -5.09
C ARG A 107 7.13 2.79 -5.45
N ALA A 108 6.75 3.06 -6.67
CA ALA A 108 6.59 4.41 -7.17
C ALA A 108 5.12 4.78 -7.20
N ASP A 109 4.80 5.95 -6.66
CA ASP A 109 3.47 6.51 -6.81
C ASP A 109 3.21 6.80 -8.29
N ARG A 110 1.97 6.57 -8.75
CA ARG A 110 1.61 6.82 -10.16
C ARG A 110 1.77 8.26 -10.58
N ALA A 111 1.67 9.17 -9.63
CA ALA A 111 1.89 10.59 -9.86
C ALA A 111 3.36 10.99 -9.78
N ALA A 112 4.26 10.07 -9.46
CA ALA A 112 5.69 10.36 -9.40
C ALA A 112 6.21 10.81 -10.76
N PRO A 113 7.07 11.85 -10.81
CA PRO A 113 7.64 12.30 -12.07
C PRO A 113 8.48 11.19 -12.73
N ALA A 114 8.25 10.97 -14.02
CA ALA A 114 9.01 9.97 -14.78
C ALA A 114 10.50 10.31 -14.81
N GLU A 115 10.83 11.58 -14.81
CA GLU A 115 12.22 12.05 -14.76
C GLU A 115 12.92 11.63 -13.47
N ALA A 116 12.22 11.71 -12.34
CA ALA A 116 12.75 11.28 -11.05
C ALA A 116 13.02 9.78 -11.04
N LEU A 117 12.11 9.01 -11.59
CA LEU A 117 12.26 7.56 -11.72
C LEU A 117 13.44 7.21 -12.63
N ALA A 118 13.53 7.85 -13.79
CA ALA A 118 14.60 7.61 -14.74
C ALA A 118 15.99 7.98 -14.18
N ALA A 119 16.07 9.04 -13.38
CA ALA A 119 17.30 9.45 -12.73
C ALA A 119 17.70 8.50 -11.59
N LEU A 120 16.70 7.90 -10.93
CA LEU A 120 16.92 7.02 -9.79
C LEU A 120 17.48 5.66 -10.17
N LEU A 121 17.00 5.08 -11.26
CA LEU A 121 17.36 3.72 -11.66
C LEU A 121 18.87 3.50 -11.82
N PRO A 122 19.62 4.38 -12.51
CA PRO A 122 21.08 4.21 -12.59
C PRO A 122 21.76 4.31 -11.23
N GLN A 123 21.26 5.15 -10.34
CA GLN A 123 21.80 5.31 -8.99
C GLN A 123 21.62 4.04 -8.16
N LEU A 124 20.47 3.36 -8.31
CA LEU A 124 20.22 2.08 -7.64
C LEU A 124 21.15 0.99 -8.18
N GLY A 125 21.38 0.97 -9.48
CA GLY A 125 22.36 0.06 -10.09
C GLY A 125 23.76 0.30 -9.57
N ALA A 126 24.16 1.56 -9.39
CA ALA A 126 25.47 1.93 -8.86
C ALA A 126 25.64 1.49 -7.39
N LEU A 127 24.54 1.39 -6.62
CA LEU A 127 24.60 0.88 -5.25
C LEU A 127 24.82 -0.64 -5.21
N GLY A 128 24.67 -1.33 -6.32
CA GLY A 128 24.89 -2.76 -6.40
C GLY A 128 23.63 -3.62 -6.40
N PHE A 129 22.46 -3.03 -6.61
CA PHE A 129 21.24 -3.80 -6.79
C PHE A 129 21.16 -4.27 -8.24
N ALA A 130 21.39 -5.57 -8.44
CA ALA A 130 21.33 -6.17 -9.76
C ALA A 130 19.88 -6.29 -10.29
N ARG A 131 18.91 -6.35 -9.38
CA ARG A 131 17.51 -6.51 -9.73
C ARG A 131 16.65 -5.53 -8.96
N VAL A 132 15.92 -4.74 -9.71
CA VAL A 132 14.96 -3.77 -9.17
C VAL A 132 13.59 -4.10 -9.76
N ASP A 133 12.65 -4.43 -8.91
CA ASP A 133 11.26 -4.67 -9.29
C ASP A 133 10.49 -3.36 -9.11
N LEU A 134 9.89 -2.88 -10.19
CA LEU A 134 9.11 -1.64 -10.16
C LEU A 134 7.64 -1.95 -9.93
N ILE A 135 7.08 -1.39 -8.88
CA ILE A 135 5.68 -1.54 -8.51
C ILE A 135 5.03 -0.16 -8.50
N ALA A 136 4.01 0.03 -9.34
CA ALA A 136 3.23 1.26 -9.31
C ALA A 136 2.24 1.21 -8.15
N THR A 137 2.22 2.26 -7.34
CA THR A 137 1.32 2.40 -6.19
C THR A 137 0.50 3.67 -6.31
N GLY A 138 -0.57 3.73 -5.53
CA GLY A 138 -1.47 4.87 -5.54
C GLY A 138 -2.67 4.67 -6.46
N SER A 139 -3.67 5.48 -6.26
CA SER A 139 -4.93 5.46 -7.00
C SER A 139 -4.87 6.34 -8.25
#